data_265adc4468b7f727552ffdb160ccefa2
#
_entry.id   265adc4468b7f727552ffdb160ccefa2
#
_cell.length_a   1.000
_cell.length_b   1.000
_cell.length_c   1.000
_cell.angle_alpha   90.00
_cell.angle_beta   90.00
_cell.angle_gamma   90.00
#
_symmetry.space_group_name_H-M   'P 1'
#
loop_
_entity.id
_entity.type
_entity.pdbx_description
1 polymer ?
#
loop_
_entity_poly.entity_id
_entity_poly.type
_entity_poly.pdbx_seq_one_letter_code
_entity_poly.pdbx_strand_id
1 'polypeptide(L)'
;MKKSIVALAVLSSVAGMASAQSSVTLFGVIDLATRYTKSNGESKMNLSKDGLNSSRIGVRGVEDLGGGLKAGFWLESGLSADTGAGGSTTAGYWNRRSTVSLMGDFGEVRLGRDKTATQLLMDDFDPYGDVGQGAMYNTYSTLGSEGAQVFGDSTQNRNNNQAIYIAPGNLGGFYGQLNVAAGEGTGFAGALGQKQVSGRVGYKLDALHVAGGLNQTTIDGAPDKLKLGTIAGSYDFGVVKPALIYTQVKYGARKQDNWTIAATAPVGPGLILASYTNSKFNDTARVAGLGDKADHYSVGYVYNLSKRTALYGNVSEIKNKGASAFALADAYNPVKNGSSGSVDVGIKHAF
;
A
#
# COMPACT_ATOMS: atom_id res chain seq x y z
N MET A 1 30.31 -55.01 16.22
CA MET A 1 28.95 -54.80 15.66
C MET A 1 28.10 -53.76 16.40
N LYS A 2 28.10 -53.66 17.73
CA LYS A 2 27.28 -52.68 18.47
C LYS A 2 27.70 -51.20 18.25
N LYS A 3 28.99 -50.92 18.01
CA LYS A 3 29.49 -49.54 17.77
C LYS A 3 29.11 -48.99 16.38
N SER A 4 28.95 -49.86 15.38
CA SER A 4 28.56 -49.47 14.01
C SER A 4 27.07 -49.12 13.89
N ILE A 5 26.21 -49.73 14.72
CA ILE A 5 24.77 -49.45 14.73
C ILE A 5 24.49 -48.11 15.40
N VAL A 6 25.25 -47.74 16.45
CA VAL A 6 25.11 -46.41 17.09
C VAL A 6 25.59 -45.28 16.16
N ALA A 7 26.68 -45.50 15.42
CA ALA A 7 27.18 -44.56 14.44
C ALA A 7 26.18 -44.35 13.28
N LEU A 8 25.49 -45.42 12.83
CA LEU A 8 24.48 -45.36 11.78
C LEU A 8 23.21 -44.62 12.28
N ALA A 9 22.81 -44.86 13.54
CA ALA A 9 21.67 -44.17 14.15
C ALA A 9 21.93 -42.66 14.37
N VAL A 10 23.16 -42.27 14.73
CA VAL A 10 23.55 -40.84 14.83
C VAL A 10 23.66 -40.21 13.46
N LEU A 11 24.18 -40.88 12.44
CA LEU A 11 24.22 -40.37 11.07
C LEU A 11 22.83 -40.24 10.44
N SER A 12 21.91 -41.17 10.74
CA SER A 12 20.53 -41.06 10.24
C SER A 12 19.71 -39.95 10.94
N SER A 13 20.00 -39.66 12.22
CA SER A 13 19.36 -38.49 12.91
C SER A 13 19.89 -37.17 12.42
N VAL A 14 21.12 -37.05 11.95
CA VAL A 14 21.70 -35.84 11.35
C VAL A 14 21.25 -35.67 9.89
N ALA A 15 21.07 -36.78 9.14
CA ALA A 15 20.55 -36.71 7.77
C ALA A 15 19.07 -36.26 7.69
N GLY A 16 18.28 -36.48 8.75
CA GLY A 16 16.89 -36.00 8.84
C GLY A 16 16.76 -34.50 9.04
N MET A 17 17.80 -33.80 9.50
CA MET A 17 17.82 -32.35 9.66
C MET A 17 18.29 -31.59 8.38
N ALA A 18 18.80 -32.29 7.37
CA ALA A 18 19.31 -31.69 6.13
C ALA A 18 18.22 -31.38 5.09
N SER A 19 16.93 -31.57 5.39
CA SER A 19 15.80 -31.41 4.46
C SER A 19 14.96 -30.16 4.68
N ALA A 20 15.34 -29.28 5.59
CA ALA A 20 14.75 -27.96 5.67
C ALA A 20 15.31 -27.09 4.53
N GLN A 21 14.70 -27.15 3.36
CA GLN A 21 15.13 -26.36 2.20
C GLN A 21 14.77 -24.88 2.45
N SER A 22 15.68 -24.20 3.14
CA SER A 22 15.61 -22.75 3.30
C SER A 22 15.73 -22.08 1.93
N SER A 23 14.73 -21.35 1.50
CA SER A 23 14.77 -20.64 0.23
C SER A 23 14.96 -19.14 0.47
N VAL A 24 16.00 -18.58 -0.15
CA VAL A 24 16.20 -17.13 -0.20
C VAL A 24 15.96 -16.67 -1.63
N THR A 25 15.08 -15.69 -1.80
CA THR A 25 14.70 -15.13 -3.10
C THR A 25 15.04 -13.65 -3.14
N LEU A 26 15.85 -13.25 -4.12
CA LEU A 26 15.98 -11.87 -4.55
C LEU A 26 14.83 -11.54 -5.49
N PHE A 27 14.19 -10.38 -5.32
CA PHE A 27 13.11 -9.93 -6.17
C PHE A 27 13.10 -8.41 -6.29
N GLY A 28 12.43 -7.89 -7.31
CA GLY A 28 12.28 -6.45 -7.47
C GLY A 28 11.35 -6.06 -8.59
N VAL A 29 11.16 -4.74 -8.70
CA VAL A 29 10.43 -4.09 -9.79
C VAL A 29 11.14 -2.79 -10.12
N ILE A 30 11.34 -2.53 -11.39
CA ILE A 30 11.70 -1.22 -11.92
C ILE A 30 10.54 -0.71 -12.75
N ASP A 31 10.10 0.49 -12.44
CA ASP A 31 8.97 1.17 -13.10
C ASP A 31 9.35 2.63 -13.35
N LEU A 32 9.35 3.02 -14.62
CA LEU A 32 9.66 4.37 -15.08
C LEU A 32 8.65 4.82 -16.12
N ALA A 33 8.22 6.07 -16.02
CA ALA A 33 7.31 6.70 -16.96
C ALA A 33 7.82 8.08 -17.40
N THR A 34 7.66 8.39 -18.67
CA THR A 34 7.60 9.78 -19.10
C THR A 34 6.25 10.34 -18.66
N ARG A 35 6.27 11.40 -17.88
CA ARG A 35 5.11 12.05 -17.30
C ARG A 35 5.01 13.49 -17.77
N TYR A 36 3.86 13.84 -18.35
CA TYR A 36 3.45 15.21 -18.57
C TYR A 36 2.41 15.60 -17.52
N THR A 37 2.67 16.68 -16.79
CA THR A 37 1.71 17.23 -15.82
C THR A 37 1.38 18.67 -16.18
N LYS A 38 0.11 19.05 -15.93
CA LYS A 38 -0.36 20.42 -16.06
C LYS A 38 -1.17 20.80 -14.82
N SER A 39 -0.79 21.89 -14.17
CA SER A 39 -1.50 22.42 -12.99
C SER A 39 -1.39 23.94 -13.00
N ASN A 40 -2.48 24.64 -12.74
CA ASN A 40 -2.50 26.10 -12.63
C ASN A 40 -1.92 26.84 -13.86
N GLY A 41 -2.15 26.34 -15.07
CA GLY A 41 -1.60 26.94 -16.29
C GLY A 41 -0.15 26.58 -16.60
N GLU A 42 0.59 26.04 -15.64
CA GLU A 42 1.96 25.58 -15.80
C GLU A 42 2.01 24.10 -16.18
N SER A 43 3.01 23.73 -16.98
CA SER A 43 3.21 22.34 -17.41
C SER A 43 4.66 21.93 -17.23
N LYS A 44 4.85 20.62 -16.99
CA LYS A 44 6.15 19.99 -16.81
C LYS A 44 6.17 18.63 -17.48
N MET A 45 7.30 18.27 -18.06
CA MET A 45 7.59 16.91 -18.51
C MET A 45 8.85 16.42 -17.80
N ASN A 46 8.78 15.21 -17.26
CA ASN A 46 9.91 14.57 -16.58
C ASN A 46 9.88 13.05 -16.75
N LEU A 47 11.00 12.40 -16.47
CA LEU A 47 11.03 10.98 -16.21
C LEU A 47 10.66 10.78 -14.73
N SER A 48 9.59 10.04 -14.51
CA SER A 48 9.03 9.77 -13.19
C SER A 48 9.21 8.33 -12.82
N LYS A 49 9.53 8.08 -11.57
CA LYS A 49 9.43 6.76 -10.98
C LYS A 49 7.99 6.41 -10.64
N ASP A 50 7.69 5.14 -10.50
CA ASP A 50 6.47 4.64 -9.84
C ASP A 50 5.16 5.06 -10.57
N GLY A 51 5.09 4.86 -11.89
CA GLY A 51 3.89 5.18 -12.64
C GLY A 51 2.76 4.18 -12.46
N LEU A 52 3.08 2.88 -12.41
CA LEU A 52 2.14 1.79 -12.20
C LEU A 52 2.46 0.96 -10.95
N ASN A 53 3.76 0.79 -10.64
CA ASN A 53 4.22 0.11 -9.43
C ASN A 53 5.36 0.88 -8.78
N SER A 54 5.47 0.81 -7.44
CA SER A 54 6.65 1.32 -6.77
C SER A 54 7.88 0.51 -7.14
N SER A 55 8.90 1.19 -7.65
CA SER A 55 10.22 0.60 -7.90
C SER A 55 10.87 0.16 -6.60
N ARG A 56 11.39 -1.05 -6.56
CA ARG A 56 11.91 -1.65 -5.33
C ARG A 56 12.83 -2.83 -5.58
N ILE A 57 13.65 -3.12 -4.59
CA ILE A 57 14.43 -4.35 -4.48
C ILE A 57 14.19 -4.98 -3.11
N GLY A 58 14.16 -6.30 -3.03
CA GLY A 58 13.97 -7.00 -1.77
C GLY A 58 14.58 -8.39 -1.75
N VAL A 59 14.76 -8.88 -0.55
CA VAL A 59 15.18 -10.25 -0.25
C VAL A 59 14.20 -10.83 0.76
N ARG A 60 13.76 -12.05 0.52
CA ARG A 60 12.89 -12.78 1.44
C ARG A 60 13.31 -14.24 1.54
N GLY A 61 13.06 -14.83 2.68
CA GLY A 61 13.33 -16.25 2.89
C GLY A 61 12.32 -16.88 3.83
N VAL A 62 12.16 -18.20 3.69
CA VAL A 62 11.32 -19.02 4.57
C VAL A 62 12.11 -20.27 4.91
N GLU A 63 12.08 -20.63 6.19
CA GLU A 63 12.65 -21.86 6.77
C GLU A 63 11.51 -22.71 7.31
N ASP A 64 11.50 -23.99 7.01
CA ASP A 64 10.59 -24.97 7.60
C ASP A 64 11.22 -25.48 8.92
N LEU A 65 10.52 -25.23 10.03
CA LEU A 65 10.96 -25.65 11.37
C LEU A 65 10.45 -27.04 11.76
N GLY A 66 9.67 -27.69 10.88
CA GLY A 66 8.99 -28.94 11.16
C GLY A 66 7.66 -28.77 11.88
N GLY A 67 6.85 -29.84 11.94
CA GLY A 67 5.55 -29.83 12.61
C GLY A 67 4.54 -28.82 12.08
N GLY A 68 4.68 -28.34 10.83
CA GLY A 68 3.84 -27.30 10.26
C GLY A 68 4.25 -25.86 10.62
N LEU A 69 5.30 -25.70 11.42
CA LEU A 69 5.82 -24.42 11.84
C LEU A 69 6.90 -23.92 10.86
N LYS A 70 6.85 -22.60 10.50
CA LYS A 70 7.81 -21.96 9.62
C LYS A 70 8.24 -20.61 10.19
N ALA A 71 9.52 -20.26 9.99
CA ALA A 71 10.04 -18.92 10.21
C ALA A 71 10.29 -18.24 8.87
N GLY A 72 10.12 -16.91 8.81
CA GLY A 72 10.38 -16.17 7.60
C GLY A 72 10.93 -14.78 7.87
N PHE A 73 11.62 -14.22 6.88
CA PHE A 73 12.01 -12.83 6.89
C PHE A 73 11.69 -12.16 5.55
N TRP A 74 11.51 -10.84 5.57
CA TRP A 74 11.31 -10.04 4.38
C TRP A 74 11.96 -8.67 4.57
N LEU A 75 12.87 -8.31 3.67
CA LEU A 75 13.51 -7.01 3.59
C LEU A 75 13.21 -6.40 2.21
N GLU A 76 12.68 -5.16 2.17
CA GLU A 76 12.29 -4.49 0.92
C GLU A 76 12.61 -2.99 1.02
N SER A 77 13.36 -2.50 0.03
CA SER A 77 13.76 -1.10 -0.12
C SER A 77 13.13 -0.50 -1.38
N GLY A 78 12.61 0.72 -1.27
CA GLY A 78 12.20 1.51 -2.41
C GLY A 78 13.42 1.97 -3.22
N LEU A 79 13.23 2.14 -4.53
CA LEU A 79 14.22 2.68 -5.44
C LEU A 79 13.64 3.91 -6.15
N SER A 80 14.44 4.96 -6.27
CA SER A 80 14.20 6.05 -7.21
C SER A 80 14.93 5.70 -8.51
N ALA A 81 14.24 4.93 -9.38
CA ALA A 81 14.87 4.37 -10.56
C ALA A 81 15.28 5.43 -11.61
N ASP A 82 14.71 6.63 -11.50
CA ASP A 82 15.06 7.83 -12.29
C ASP A 82 16.41 8.46 -11.90
N THR A 83 16.82 8.32 -10.62
CA THR A 83 18.04 8.93 -10.08
C THR A 83 19.05 7.91 -9.54
N GLY A 84 18.67 6.64 -9.40
CA GLY A 84 19.50 5.59 -8.82
C GLY A 84 19.55 5.60 -7.28
N ALA A 85 18.82 6.49 -6.60
CA ALA A 85 18.77 6.53 -5.15
C ALA A 85 17.95 5.37 -4.59
N GLY A 86 18.38 4.80 -3.46
CA GLY A 86 17.69 3.73 -2.74
C GLY A 86 17.20 4.17 -1.36
N GLY A 87 16.20 3.44 -0.84
CA GLY A 87 15.67 3.66 0.49
C GLY A 87 14.89 4.97 0.65
N SER A 88 14.91 5.50 1.85
CA SER A 88 14.29 6.77 2.23
C SER A 88 15.16 7.48 3.25
N THR A 89 15.32 8.78 3.12
CA THR A 89 16.08 9.60 4.08
C THR A 89 15.41 9.68 5.45
N THR A 90 14.09 9.48 5.50
CA THR A 90 13.31 9.55 6.73
C THR A 90 12.95 8.18 7.29
N ALA A 91 12.76 7.16 6.43
CA ALA A 91 12.30 5.82 6.83
C ALA A 91 13.42 4.76 6.83
N GLY A 92 14.66 5.14 6.51
CA GLY A 92 15.81 4.24 6.42
C GLY A 92 15.88 3.43 5.12
N TYR A 93 16.87 2.54 5.04
CA TYR A 93 17.13 1.77 3.80
C TYR A 93 15.99 0.79 3.49
N TRP A 94 15.58 -0.04 4.46
CA TRP A 94 14.49 -1.01 4.30
C TRP A 94 13.11 -0.36 4.54
N ASN A 95 12.87 0.78 3.89
CA ASN A 95 11.74 1.68 4.13
C ASN A 95 10.38 1.08 3.79
N ARG A 96 10.32 0.02 2.97
CA ARG A 96 9.04 -0.59 2.55
C ARG A 96 8.63 -1.74 3.46
N ARG A 97 9.55 -2.67 3.75
CA ARG A 97 9.30 -3.78 4.67
C ARG A 97 10.59 -4.25 5.31
N SER A 98 10.56 -4.50 6.61
CA SER A 98 11.64 -5.11 7.37
C SER A 98 10.99 -5.93 8.48
N THR A 99 10.85 -7.26 8.25
CA THR A 99 10.05 -8.12 9.12
C THR A 99 10.65 -9.48 9.32
N VAL A 100 10.35 -10.06 10.50
CA VAL A 100 10.49 -11.49 10.81
C VAL A 100 9.10 -12.05 11.12
N SER A 101 8.84 -13.29 10.73
CA SER A 101 7.52 -13.93 10.89
C SER A 101 7.66 -15.35 11.44
N LEU A 102 6.70 -15.75 12.26
CA LEU A 102 6.43 -17.13 12.63
C LEU A 102 5.05 -17.52 12.08
N MET A 103 4.99 -18.61 11.34
CA MET A 103 3.81 -19.07 10.60
C MET A 103 3.48 -20.52 10.97
N GLY A 104 2.19 -20.83 11.04
CA GLY A 104 1.70 -22.19 11.33
C GLY A 104 0.18 -22.26 11.09
N ASP A 105 -0.46 -23.33 11.59
CA ASP A 105 -1.92 -23.51 11.50
C ASP A 105 -2.70 -22.41 12.24
N PHE A 106 -2.06 -21.72 13.18
CA PHE A 106 -2.61 -20.54 13.87
C PHE A 106 -2.62 -19.28 13.01
N GLY A 107 -2.05 -19.29 11.79
CA GLY A 107 -1.83 -18.13 10.95
C GLY A 107 -0.39 -17.62 11.00
N GLU A 108 -0.20 -16.31 11.03
CA GLU A 108 1.13 -15.68 11.04
C GLU A 108 1.21 -14.60 12.12
N VAL A 109 2.28 -14.65 12.93
CA VAL A 109 2.72 -13.54 13.78
C VAL A 109 3.95 -12.91 13.13
N ARG A 110 3.88 -11.62 12.83
CA ARG A 110 4.92 -10.86 12.13
C ARG A 110 5.34 -9.67 12.98
N LEU A 111 6.64 -9.43 13.08
CA LEU A 111 7.21 -8.29 13.81
C LEU A 111 8.04 -7.43 12.87
N GLY A 112 7.96 -6.10 13.03
CA GLY A 112 8.79 -5.14 12.31
C GLY A 112 8.00 -4.07 11.56
N ARG A 113 8.60 -3.50 10.50
CA ARG A 113 7.99 -2.49 9.64
C ARG A 113 7.25 -3.14 8.48
N ASP A 114 5.97 -2.79 8.31
CA ASP A 114 5.14 -3.29 7.21
C ASP A 114 3.98 -2.33 6.91
N LYS A 115 3.19 -2.63 5.87
CA LYS A 115 1.94 -1.95 5.56
C LYS A 115 0.93 -2.11 6.69
N THR A 116 0.12 -1.06 6.89
CA THR A 116 -1.02 -1.11 7.81
C THR A 116 -2.14 -1.98 7.24
N ALA A 117 -3.01 -2.49 8.11
CA ALA A 117 -4.14 -3.30 7.69
C ALA A 117 -5.09 -2.55 6.74
N THR A 118 -5.35 -1.27 7.00
CA THR A 118 -6.20 -0.42 6.15
C THR A 118 -5.57 -0.09 4.81
N GLN A 119 -4.23 0.09 4.76
CA GLN A 119 -3.56 0.29 3.48
C GLN A 119 -3.66 -0.95 2.59
N LEU A 120 -3.45 -2.13 3.15
CA LEU A 120 -3.60 -3.39 2.42
C LEU A 120 -5.04 -3.59 1.91
N LEU A 121 -6.05 -3.13 2.69
CA LEU A 121 -7.44 -3.16 2.23
C LEU A 121 -7.63 -2.24 1.02
N MET A 122 -7.14 -1.01 1.08
CA MET A 122 -7.24 -0.07 -0.04
C MET A 122 -6.53 -0.60 -1.30
N ASP A 123 -5.35 -1.18 -1.16
CA ASP A 123 -4.60 -1.79 -2.27
C ASP A 123 -5.35 -2.95 -2.93
N ASP A 124 -6.14 -3.70 -2.19
CA ASP A 124 -6.90 -4.84 -2.70
C ASP A 124 -8.05 -4.42 -3.64
N PHE A 125 -8.55 -3.18 -3.53
CA PHE A 125 -9.71 -2.69 -4.27
C PHE A 125 -9.41 -1.54 -5.24
N ASP A 126 -8.34 -0.75 -5.01
CA ASP A 126 -7.90 0.29 -5.95
C ASP A 126 -7.12 -0.35 -7.11
N PRO A 127 -7.56 -0.20 -8.37
CA PRO A 127 -6.84 -0.75 -9.52
C PRO A 127 -5.45 -0.17 -9.73
N TYR A 128 -5.16 0.99 -9.14
CA TYR A 128 -3.84 1.65 -9.17
C TYR A 128 -3.00 1.33 -7.92
N GLY A 129 -3.60 0.70 -6.90
CA GLY A 129 -2.92 0.38 -5.65
C GLY A 129 -2.45 1.62 -4.89
N ASP A 130 -1.18 1.59 -4.43
CA ASP A 130 -0.61 2.67 -3.60
C ASP A 130 0.32 3.62 -4.39
N VAL A 131 0.20 3.67 -5.71
CA VAL A 131 1.11 4.46 -6.56
C VAL A 131 0.45 5.00 -7.80
N GLY A 132 1.13 5.98 -8.41
CA GLY A 132 0.74 6.54 -9.69
C GLY A 132 -0.34 7.60 -9.59
N GLN A 133 -0.62 8.13 -10.75
CA GLN A 133 -1.53 9.27 -10.88
C GLN A 133 -3.00 8.89 -10.68
N GLY A 134 -3.34 7.59 -10.82
CA GLY A 134 -4.70 7.10 -10.68
C GLY A 134 -5.07 6.67 -9.26
N ALA A 135 -4.12 6.63 -8.32
CA ALA A 135 -4.37 6.16 -6.96
C ALA A 135 -5.42 7.00 -6.23
N MET A 136 -6.42 6.34 -5.65
CA MET A 136 -7.58 7.00 -5.06
C MET A 136 -7.22 8.00 -3.94
N TYR A 137 -6.14 7.74 -3.21
CA TYR A 137 -5.74 8.60 -2.09
C TYR A 137 -5.03 9.89 -2.50
N ASN A 138 -4.79 10.16 -3.80
CA ASN A 138 -4.23 11.44 -4.26
C ASN A 138 -5.09 12.66 -3.85
N THR A 139 -6.35 12.44 -3.44
CA THR A 139 -7.25 13.46 -2.91
C THR A 139 -7.57 13.30 -1.41
N TYR A 140 -6.85 12.45 -0.68
CA TYR A 140 -7.06 12.26 0.76
C TYR A 140 -6.25 13.29 1.56
N SER A 141 -6.80 13.72 2.70
CA SER A 141 -6.22 14.78 3.55
C SER A 141 -5.90 14.26 4.96
N THR A 142 -4.85 14.82 5.55
CA THR A 142 -4.53 14.63 6.98
C THR A 142 -5.46 15.41 7.90
N LEU A 143 -6.36 16.23 7.36
CA LEU A 143 -7.23 17.14 8.11
C LEU A 143 -6.47 18.11 9.04
N GLY A 144 -5.22 18.48 8.67
CA GLY A 144 -4.36 19.34 9.45
C GLY A 144 -3.86 18.66 10.74
N SER A 145 -3.87 17.33 10.82
CA SER A 145 -3.22 16.62 11.91
C SER A 145 -1.71 16.85 11.84
N GLU A 146 -1.12 17.38 12.92
CA GLU A 146 0.30 17.68 12.99
C GLU A 146 1.14 16.39 12.85
N GLY A 147 2.18 16.42 12.01
CA GLY A 147 3.13 15.33 11.83
C GLY A 147 2.59 14.07 11.14
N ALA A 148 1.31 14.03 10.78
CA ALA A 148 0.75 12.89 10.05
C ALA A 148 0.57 13.23 8.57
N GLN A 149 1.38 12.62 7.73
CA GLN A 149 1.08 12.46 6.31
C GLN A 149 0.21 11.22 6.15
N VAL A 150 -0.95 11.34 5.51
CA VAL A 150 -1.91 10.23 5.44
C VAL A 150 -1.41 9.13 4.52
N PHE A 151 -0.75 9.50 3.42
CA PHE A 151 -0.39 8.55 2.36
C PHE A 151 1.01 8.86 1.81
N GLY A 152 1.62 7.84 1.19
CA GLY A 152 3.02 7.86 0.81
C GLY A 152 3.90 7.15 1.86
N ASP A 153 5.03 7.71 2.24
CA ASP A 153 5.90 7.17 3.32
C ASP A 153 5.40 7.59 4.71
N SER A 154 4.10 7.40 4.96
CA SER A 154 3.44 7.84 6.19
C SER A 154 3.07 6.66 7.08
N THR A 155 2.79 6.94 8.35
CA THR A 155 2.28 5.98 9.33
C THR A 155 0.94 5.34 8.90
N GLN A 156 0.19 5.97 7.99
CA GLN A 156 -1.07 5.40 7.48
C GLN A 156 -0.81 4.33 6.43
N ASN A 157 0.23 4.47 5.63
CA ASN A 157 0.64 3.47 4.65
C ASN A 157 1.44 2.33 5.30
N ARG A 158 2.54 2.70 5.99
CA ARG A 158 3.45 1.75 6.68
C ARG A 158 3.82 2.30 8.03
N ASN A 159 3.92 1.42 9.02
CA ASN A 159 4.37 1.84 10.35
C ASN A 159 5.55 1.00 10.82
N ASN A 160 6.35 1.59 11.71
CA ASN A 160 7.46 0.93 12.41
C ASN A 160 6.92 0.16 13.63
N ASN A 161 7.77 -0.68 14.21
CA ASN A 161 7.55 -1.32 15.52
C ASN A 161 6.20 -2.05 15.63
N GLN A 162 5.78 -2.70 14.55
CA GLN A 162 4.52 -3.41 14.52
C GLN A 162 4.66 -4.85 15.04
N ALA A 163 3.69 -5.26 15.82
CA ALA A 163 3.29 -6.65 16.00
C ALA A 163 2.00 -6.87 15.18
N ILE A 164 2.04 -7.83 14.29
CA ILE A 164 0.97 -8.10 13.33
C ILE A 164 0.53 -9.55 13.48
N TYR A 165 -0.77 -9.76 13.64
CA TYR A 165 -1.37 -11.09 13.51
C TYR A 165 -2.18 -11.17 12.22
N ILE A 166 -1.95 -12.23 11.45
CA ILE A 166 -2.68 -12.53 10.22
C ILE A 166 -3.36 -13.87 10.39
N ALA A 167 -4.67 -13.90 10.23
CA ALA A 167 -5.49 -15.10 10.35
C ALA A 167 -5.08 -16.17 9.32
N PRO A 168 -5.24 -17.48 9.65
CA PRO A 168 -4.91 -18.56 8.73
C PRO A 168 -5.78 -18.52 7.47
N GLY A 169 -5.29 -19.08 6.36
CA GLY A 169 -5.97 -19.05 5.06
C GLY A 169 -7.10 -20.07 4.88
N ASN A 170 -7.37 -20.93 5.87
CA ASN A 170 -8.34 -22.03 5.78
C ASN A 170 -9.72 -21.69 6.37
N LEU A 171 -10.12 -20.42 6.40
CA LEU A 171 -11.35 -19.91 7.01
C LEU A 171 -12.53 -19.82 6.02
N GLY A 172 -12.56 -20.63 4.95
CA GLY A 172 -13.69 -20.67 4.03
C GLY A 172 -13.95 -19.35 3.30
N GLY A 173 -12.90 -18.62 2.94
CA GLY A 173 -12.96 -17.31 2.27
C GLY A 173 -12.85 -16.12 3.22
N PHE A 174 -13.03 -16.29 4.54
CA PHE A 174 -12.78 -15.22 5.50
C PHE A 174 -11.28 -15.01 5.70
N TYR A 175 -10.88 -13.77 5.92
CA TYR A 175 -9.54 -13.38 6.28
C TYR A 175 -9.55 -12.21 7.25
N GLY A 176 -8.46 -12.04 7.98
CA GLY A 176 -8.33 -10.94 8.93
C GLY A 176 -6.88 -10.63 9.26
N GLN A 177 -6.65 -9.40 9.69
CA GLN A 177 -5.35 -8.92 10.13
C GLN A 177 -5.52 -7.87 11.21
N LEU A 178 -4.68 -7.93 12.24
CA LEU A 178 -4.57 -6.94 13.30
C LEU A 178 -3.12 -6.49 13.42
N ASN A 179 -2.90 -5.18 13.42
CA ASN A 179 -1.60 -4.56 13.60
C ASN A 179 -1.62 -3.68 14.85
N VAL A 180 -0.62 -3.81 15.69
CA VAL A 180 -0.36 -2.91 16.82
C VAL A 180 1.05 -2.38 16.68
N ALA A 181 1.21 -1.05 16.62
CA ALA A 181 2.50 -0.38 16.55
C ALA A 181 2.78 0.37 17.85
N ALA A 182 3.94 0.11 18.44
CA ALA A 182 4.47 0.93 19.52
C ALA A 182 5.07 2.22 18.94
N GLY A 183 4.83 3.36 19.62
CA GLY A 183 5.48 4.62 19.22
C GLY A 183 6.95 4.64 19.62
N GLU A 184 7.73 5.49 18.95
CA GLU A 184 9.17 5.66 19.25
C GLU A 184 9.46 6.78 20.27
N GLY A 185 8.42 7.28 20.95
CA GLY A 185 8.53 8.32 21.99
C GLY A 185 8.54 9.75 21.43
N THR A 186 8.62 10.73 22.33
CA THR A 186 8.45 12.16 22.06
C THR A 186 9.59 12.82 21.28
N GLY A 187 10.66 12.09 20.99
CA GLY A 187 11.83 12.62 20.25
C GLY A 187 11.73 12.42 18.73
N PHE A 188 10.75 11.67 18.25
CA PHE A 188 10.62 11.39 16.82
C PHE A 188 9.61 12.34 16.19
N ALA A 189 10.06 13.52 15.83
CA ALA A 189 9.26 14.57 15.16
C ALA A 189 8.95 14.23 13.69
N GLY A 190 8.53 12.99 13.39
CA GLY A 190 8.28 12.53 12.03
C GLY A 190 6.94 11.83 11.86
N ALA A 191 6.47 11.73 10.63
CA ALA A 191 5.26 10.99 10.27
C ALA A 191 5.36 9.46 10.48
N LEU A 192 6.54 8.97 10.85
CA LEU A 192 6.88 7.55 11.06
C LEU A 192 7.01 7.24 12.56
N GLY A 193 6.71 6.01 12.94
CA GLY A 193 6.88 5.55 14.31
C GLY A 193 5.80 6.01 15.31
N GLN A 194 4.65 6.44 14.84
CA GLN A 194 3.51 6.80 15.71
C GLN A 194 2.83 5.56 16.30
N LYS A 195 2.29 5.68 17.53
CA LYS A 195 1.44 4.64 18.10
C LYS A 195 0.21 4.42 17.23
N GLN A 196 -0.04 3.16 16.86
CA GLN A 196 -1.15 2.85 15.96
C GLN A 196 -1.77 1.50 16.28
N VAL A 197 -3.07 1.42 16.13
CA VAL A 197 -3.81 0.16 16.04
C VAL A 197 -4.59 0.18 14.74
N SER A 198 -4.42 -0.86 13.92
CA SER A 198 -5.20 -1.03 12.69
C SER A 198 -5.62 -2.48 12.52
N GLY A 199 -6.79 -2.69 11.92
CA GLY A 199 -7.29 -4.03 11.64
C GLY A 199 -8.13 -4.03 10.37
N ARG A 200 -8.18 -5.20 9.72
CA ARG A 200 -9.09 -5.47 8.61
C ARG A 200 -9.67 -6.86 8.73
N VAL A 201 -10.89 -7.01 8.26
CA VAL A 201 -11.55 -8.29 8.05
C VAL A 201 -12.19 -8.28 6.67
N GLY A 202 -12.25 -9.41 6.02
CA GLY A 202 -12.87 -9.54 4.72
C GLY A 202 -13.31 -10.95 4.41
N TYR A 203 -14.09 -11.05 3.35
CA TYR A 203 -14.55 -12.29 2.77
C TYR A 203 -14.28 -12.27 1.28
N LYS A 204 -13.54 -13.25 0.79
CA LYS A 204 -13.21 -13.40 -0.62
C LYS A 204 -13.43 -14.85 -1.02
N LEU A 205 -14.45 -15.04 -1.84
CA LEU A 205 -14.79 -16.35 -2.39
C LEU A 205 -15.28 -16.17 -3.83
N ASP A 206 -14.70 -16.96 -4.72
CA ASP A 206 -14.98 -16.90 -6.16
C ASP A 206 -14.90 -15.47 -6.72
N ALA A 207 -16.01 -14.95 -7.25
CA ALA A 207 -16.10 -13.63 -7.84
C ALA A 207 -16.26 -12.48 -6.81
N LEU A 208 -16.74 -12.79 -5.59
CA LEU A 208 -17.07 -11.80 -4.58
C LEU A 208 -15.86 -11.50 -3.68
N HIS A 209 -15.57 -10.21 -3.47
CA HIS A 209 -14.63 -9.76 -2.46
C HIS A 209 -15.21 -8.54 -1.73
N VAL A 210 -15.38 -8.66 -0.40
CA VAL A 210 -15.83 -7.57 0.47
C VAL A 210 -14.91 -7.47 1.68
N ALA A 211 -14.64 -6.24 2.14
CA ALA A 211 -13.79 -6.04 3.30
C ALA A 211 -14.11 -4.73 4.02
N GLY A 212 -13.76 -4.69 5.31
CA GLY A 212 -13.78 -3.48 6.12
C GLY A 212 -12.55 -3.40 7.01
N GLY A 213 -12.09 -2.19 7.30
CA GLY A 213 -10.92 -1.96 8.14
C GLY A 213 -10.96 -0.62 8.84
N LEU A 214 -10.27 -0.57 9.98
CA LEU A 214 -10.13 0.61 10.80
C LEU A 214 -8.67 0.82 11.17
N ASN A 215 -8.29 2.09 11.28
CA ASN A 215 -6.97 2.51 11.74
C ASN A 215 -7.13 3.69 12.71
N GLN A 216 -6.39 3.66 13.81
CA GLN A 216 -6.30 4.77 14.72
C GLN A 216 -4.83 5.04 15.05
N THR A 217 -4.38 6.24 14.72
CA THR A 217 -3.02 6.73 15.00
C THR A 217 -3.07 7.77 16.12
N THR A 218 -2.27 7.57 17.14
CA THR A 218 -2.02 8.56 18.18
C THR A 218 -0.78 9.35 17.77
N ILE A 219 -0.95 10.65 17.56
CA ILE A 219 0.13 11.56 17.15
C ILE A 219 0.66 12.20 18.45
N ASP A 220 1.95 12.04 18.72
CA ASP A 220 2.57 12.57 19.93
C ASP A 220 2.47 14.10 19.97
N GLY A 221 2.01 14.62 21.11
CA GLY A 221 1.78 16.05 21.31
C GLY A 221 0.50 16.61 20.67
N ALA A 222 -0.23 15.83 19.88
CA ALA A 222 -1.50 16.28 19.29
C ALA A 222 -2.69 15.99 20.23
N PRO A 223 -3.70 16.87 20.27
CA PRO A 223 -4.87 16.71 21.14
C PRO A 223 -5.79 15.58 20.70
N ASP A 224 -5.79 15.26 19.42
CA ASP A 224 -6.71 14.30 18.80
C ASP A 224 -5.96 13.13 18.15
N LYS A 225 -6.71 12.07 17.86
CA LYS A 225 -6.23 10.89 17.13
C LYS A 225 -6.68 10.95 15.68
N LEU A 226 -5.78 10.64 14.74
CA LEU A 226 -6.14 10.45 13.35
C LEU A 226 -6.79 9.06 13.19
N LYS A 227 -7.99 9.03 12.64
CA LYS A 227 -8.75 7.81 12.41
C LYS A 227 -9.05 7.66 10.92
N LEU A 228 -8.94 6.45 10.42
CA LEU A 228 -9.30 6.08 9.06
C LEU A 228 -10.16 4.82 9.13
N GLY A 229 -11.32 4.86 8.49
CA GLY A 229 -12.20 3.71 8.32
C GLY A 229 -12.48 3.49 6.86
N THR A 230 -12.36 2.25 6.38
CA THR A 230 -12.61 1.88 4.99
C THR A 230 -13.52 0.67 4.92
N ILE A 231 -14.50 0.72 4.01
CA ILE A 231 -15.29 -0.45 3.59
C ILE A 231 -15.24 -0.51 2.06
N ALA A 232 -15.12 -1.71 1.51
CA ALA A 232 -15.00 -1.92 0.08
C ALA A 232 -15.62 -3.23 -0.36
N GLY A 233 -16.08 -3.25 -1.62
CA GLY A 233 -16.58 -4.44 -2.27
C GLY A 233 -16.27 -4.45 -3.75
N SER A 234 -16.02 -5.63 -4.30
CA SER A 234 -15.87 -5.86 -5.74
C SER A 234 -16.49 -7.18 -6.15
N TYR A 235 -16.90 -7.27 -7.42
CA TYR A 235 -17.41 -8.50 -8.02
C TYR A 235 -16.78 -8.70 -9.39
N ASP A 236 -16.23 -9.88 -9.64
CA ASP A 236 -15.58 -10.22 -10.90
C ASP A 236 -16.59 -10.91 -11.84
N PHE A 237 -17.02 -10.19 -12.87
CA PHE A 237 -17.92 -10.73 -13.91
C PHE A 237 -17.14 -11.45 -15.04
N GLY A 238 -15.80 -11.60 -14.93
CA GLY A 238 -14.93 -12.15 -15.95
C GLY A 238 -14.55 -11.14 -17.05
N VAL A 239 -15.50 -10.36 -17.54
CA VAL A 239 -15.28 -9.31 -18.57
C VAL A 239 -14.99 -7.94 -17.97
N VAL A 240 -15.45 -7.71 -16.75
CA VAL A 240 -15.21 -6.47 -15.97
C VAL A 240 -15.28 -6.79 -14.48
N LYS A 241 -14.44 -6.16 -13.70
CA LYS A 241 -14.43 -6.24 -12.23
C LYS A 241 -14.63 -4.84 -11.66
N PRO A 242 -15.88 -4.40 -11.40
CA PRO A 242 -16.15 -3.18 -10.67
C PRO A 242 -15.78 -3.31 -9.18
N ALA A 243 -15.43 -2.17 -8.58
CA ALA A 243 -15.22 -2.01 -7.15
C ALA A 243 -15.85 -0.71 -6.66
N LEU A 244 -16.36 -0.75 -5.42
CA LEU A 244 -16.85 0.41 -4.70
C LEU A 244 -16.13 0.49 -3.36
N ILE A 245 -15.56 1.66 -3.06
CA ILE A 245 -14.76 1.88 -1.85
C ILE A 245 -15.29 3.17 -1.18
N TYR A 246 -15.55 3.09 0.11
CA TYR A 246 -15.82 4.25 0.94
C TYR A 246 -14.74 4.35 2.01
N THR A 247 -14.09 5.51 2.11
CA THR A 247 -13.09 5.79 3.14
C THR A 247 -13.43 7.08 3.84
N GLN A 248 -13.46 7.04 5.18
CA GLN A 248 -13.59 8.22 6.01
C GLN A 248 -12.28 8.48 6.75
N VAL A 249 -11.77 9.72 6.64
CA VAL A 249 -10.66 10.23 7.45
C VAL A 249 -11.24 11.19 8.49
N LYS A 250 -10.81 11.06 9.76
CA LYS A 250 -11.30 11.89 10.87
C LYS A 250 -10.17 12.31 11.80
N TYR A 251 -10.13 13.59 12.18
CA TYR A 251 -9.24 14.16 13.18
C TYR A 251 -10.00 15.16 14.04
N GLY A 252 -10.26 14.83 15.30
CA GLY A 252 -11.17 15.58 16.16
C GLY A 252 -12.57 15.67 15.55
N ALA A 253 -13.07 16.91 15.38
CA ALA A 253 -14.34 17.18 14.73
C ALA A 253 -14.23 17.30 13.18
N ARG A 254 -13.01 17.37 12.63
CA ARG A 254 -12.76 17.46 11.19
C ARG A 254 -12.93 16.10 10.54
N LYS A 255 -13.54 16.07 9.34
CA LYS A 255 -13.85 14.86 8.62
C LYS A 255 -13.73 15.05 7.11
N GLN A 256 -13.23 14.03 6.43
CA GLN A 256 -13.28 13.90 4.99
C GLN A 256 -13.91 12.53 4.64
N ASP A 257 -14.93 12.55 3.80
CA ASP A 257 -15.56 11.36 3.22
C ASP A 257 -15.10 11.20 1.77
N ASN A 258 -14.66 10.01 1.41
CA ASN A 258 -14.12 9.68 0.10
C ASN A 258 -14.89 8.48 -0.47
N TRP A 259 -15.46 8.65 -1.65
CA TRP A 259 -16.13 7.60 -2.42
C TRP A 259 -15.33 7.32 -3.69
N THR A 260 -14.95 6.08 -3.90
CA THR A 260 -14.27 5.65 -5.12
C THR A 260 -15.09 4.57 -5.82
N ILE A 261 -15.39 4.80 -7.09
CA ILE A 261 -15.89 3.79 -8.02
C ILE A 261 -14.74 3.47 -8.95
N ALA A 262 -14.40 2.19 -9.05
CA ALA A 262 -13.30 1.74 -9.86
C ALA A 262 -13.71 0.51 -10.68
N ALA A 263 -13.00 0.24 -11.75
CA ALA A 263 -13.18 -0.97 -12.54
C ALA A 263 -11.88 -1.39 -13.21
N THR A 264 -11.72 -2.70 -13.39
CA THR A 264 -10.72 -3.27 -14.31
C THR A 264 -11.42 -4.13 -15.35
N ALA A 265 -10.92 -4.12 -16.59
CA ALA A 265 -11.45 -4.95 -17.67
C ALA A 265 -10.30 -5.54 -18.51
N PRO A 266 -10.21 -6.88 -18.64
CA PRO A 266 -9.24 -7.51 -19.54
C PRO A 266 -9.59 -7.19 -21.00
N VAL A 267 -8.62 -6.68 -21.78
CA VAL A 267 -8.76 -6.37 -23.19
C VAL A 267 -7.50 -6.80 -23.92
N GLY A 268 -7.63 -7.81 -24.79
CA GLY A 268 -6.48 -8.40 -25.46
C GLY A 268 -5.46 -8.95 -24.46
N PRO A 269 -4.16 -8.69 -24.63
CA PRO A 269 -3.11 -9.13 -23.71
C PRO A 269 -2.97 -8.22 -22.48
N GLY A 270 -3.87 -7.23 -22.30
CA GLY A 270 -3.75 -6.20 -21.30
C GLY A 270 -4.98 -6.01 -20.43
N LEU A 271 -4.95 -4.91 -19.66
CA LEU A 271 -5.96 -4.57 -18.68
C LEU A 271 -6.26 -3.07 -18.76
N ILE A 272 -7.52 -2.71 -18.94
CA ILE A 272 -8.02 -1.35 -18.71
C ILE A 272 -8.19 -1.14 -17.22
N LEU A 273 -7.73 0.00 -16.72
CA LEU A 273 -7.93 0.49 -15.36
C LEU A 273 -8.76 1.77 -15.44
N ALA A 274 -9.78 1.90 -14.60
CA ALA A 274 -10.56 3.13 -14.50
C ALA A 274 -10.92 3.40 -13.04
N SER A 275 -10.88 4.66 -12.62
CA SER A 275 -11.32 5.07 -11.29
C SER A 275 -11.89 6.48 -11.29
N TYR A 276 -12.85 6.71 -10.42
CA TYR A 276 -13.39 8.01 -10.06
C TYR A 276 -13.46 8.09 -8.53
N THR A 277 -12.80 9.09 -7.96
CA THR A 277 -12.85 9.38 -6.52
C THR A 277 -13.47 10.74 -6.26
N ASN A 278 -14.47 10.80 -5.40
CA ASN A 278 -15.06 12.01 -4.89
C ASN A 278 -14.67 12.19 -3.41
N SER A 279 -13.98 13.26 -3.09
CA SER A 279 -13.56 13.63 -1.74
C SER A 279 -14.31 14.86 -1.26
N LYS A 280 -14.95 14.80 -0.09
CA LYS A 280 -15.75 15.87 0.49
C LYS A 280 -15.41 16.11 1.95
N PHE A 281 -15.18 17.36 2.32
CA PHE A 281 -14.91 17.78 3.70
C PHE A 281 -16.19 18.21 4.42
N ASN A 282 -16.27 17.97 5.72
CA ASN A 282 -17.34 18.49 6.55
C ASN A 282 -17.14 19.99 6.84
N ASP A 283 -18.17 20.65 7.39
CA ASP A 283 -18.16 22.10 7.64
C ASP A 283 -17.02 22.52 8.58
N THR A 284 -16.71 21.72 9.60
CA THR A 284 -15.58 22.02 10.52
C THR A 284 -14.24 22.05 9.78
N ALA A 285 -13.99 21.11 8.86
CA ALA A 285 -12.77 21.10 8.06
C ALA A 285 -12.75 22.21 7.02
N ARG A 286 -13.92 22.55 6.43
CA ARG A 286 -14.08 23.66 5.48
C ARG A 286 -13.79 25.01 6.13
N VAL A 287 -14.36 25.29 7.30
CA VAL A 287 -14.12 26.52 8.08
C VAL A 287 -12.64 26.64 8.47
N ALA A 288 -11.97 25.51 8.75
CA ALA A 288 -10.53 25.48 9.00
C ALA A 288 -9.67 25.67 7.72
N GLY A 289 -10.28 25.84 6.54
CA GLY A 289 -9.57 26.08 5.27
C GLY A 289 -8.82 24.86 4.71
N LEU A 290 -9.13 23.65 5.19
CA LEU A 290 -8.40 22.42 4.82
C LEU A 290 -8.83 21.84 3.47
N GLY A 291 -10.04 22.16 3.02
CA GLY A 291 -10.59 21.71 1.76
C GLY A 291 -12.11 21.83 1.73
N ASP A 292 -12.70 21.60 0.57
CA ASP A 292 -14.15 21.59 0.35
C ASP A 292 -14.56 20.31 -0.36
N LYS A 293 -14.22 20.21 -1.66
CA LYS A 293 -14.48 19.03 -2.49
C LYS A 293 -13.36 18.86 -3.52
N ALA A 294 -13.05 17.62 -3.87
CA ALA A 294 -12.23 17.28 -5.02
C ALA A 294 -12.82 16.09 -5.76
N ASP A 295 -12.74 16.09 -7.07
CA ASP A 295 -13.12 15.02 -7.96
C ASP A 295 -11.84 14.54 -8.69
N HIS A 296 -11.51 13.24 -8.63
CA HIS A 296 -10.35 12.66 -9.29
C HIS A 296 -10.81 11.59 -10.28
N TYR A 297 -10.39 11.72 -11.51
CA TYR A 297 -10.68 10.81 -12.62
C TYR A 297 -9.40 10.19 -13.12
N SER A 298 -9.41 8.89 -13.42
CA SER A 298 -8.27 8.23 -14.02
C SER A 298 -8.70 7.09 -14.95
N VAL A 299 -8.02 6.98 -16.09
CA VAL A 299 -8.16 5.88 -17.02
C VAL A 299 -6.77 5.49 -17.54
N GLY A 300 -6.46 4.20 -17.52
CA GLY A 300 -5.20 3.67 -17.98
C GLY A 300 -5.36 2.33 -18.71
N TYR A 301 -4.32 1.98 -19.44
CA TYR A 301 -4.20 0.67 -20.08
C TYR A 301 -2.81 0.10 -19.81
N VAL A 302 -2.77 -1.16 -19.37
CA VAL A 302 -1.55 -1.92 -19.13
C VAL A 302 -1.47 -3.01 -20.19
N TYR A 303 -0.45 -2.96 -21.05
CA TYR A 303 -0.20 -3.95 -22.09
C TYR A 303 0.91 -4.90 -21.63
N ASN A 304 0.59 -6.18 -21.42
CA ASN A 304 1.54 -7.17 -20.94
C ASN A 304 2.36 -7.75 -22.10
N LEU A 305 3.65 -7.42 -22.16
CA LEU A 305 4.62 -8.02 -23.08
C LEU A 305 5.00 -9.44 -22.62
N SER A 306 5.01 -9.65 -21.31
CA SER A 306 5.28 -10.93 -20.67
C SER A 306 4.68 -10.96 -19.26
N LYS A 307 4.84 -12.09 -18.51
CA LYS A 307 4.48 -12.16 -17.09
C LYS A 307 5.23 -11.16 -16.19
N ARG A 308 6.36 -10.62 -16.66
CA ARG A 308 7.24 -9.73 -15.89
C ARG A 308 7.33 -8.32 -16.45
N THR A 309 7.02 -8.13 -17.73
CA THR A 309 7.22 -6.84 -18.42
C THR A 309 5.90 -6.34 -19.00
N ALA A 310 5.58 -5.09 -18.71
CA ALA A 310 4.41 -4.41 -19.25
C ALA A 310 4.76 -2.99 -19.69
N LEU A 311 4.13 -2.55 -20.77
CA LEU A 311 4.00 -1.13 -21.13
C LEU A 311 2.68 -0.61 -20.56
N TYR A 312 2.59 0.67 -20.26
CA TYR A 312 1.33 1.25 -19.80
C TYR A 312 1.20 2.71 -20.21
N GLY A 313 -0.03 3.15 -20.29
CA GLY A 313 -0.38 4.56 -20.40
C GLY A 313 -1.52 4.89 -19.43
N ASN A 314 -1.48 6.08 -18.86
CA ASN A 314 -2.51 6.57 -17.94
C ASN A 314 -2.79 8.05 -18.16
N VAL A 315 -4.06 8.44 -18.02
CA VAL A 315 -4.51 9.84 -18.00
C VAL A 315 -5.28 10.04 -16.70
N SER A 316 -4.92 11.08 -15.96
CA SER A 316 -5.56 11.43 -14.69
C SER A 316 -5.83 12.92 -14.58
N GLU A 317 -6.92 13.29 -13.91
CA GLU A 317 -7.27 14.67 -13.62
C GLU A 317 -7.89 14.81 -12.23
N ILE A 318 -7.40 15.76 -11.44
CA ILE A 318 -8.03 16.22 -10.20
C ILE A 318 -8.68 17.57 -10.46
N LYS A 319 -9.97 17.71 -10.10
CA LYS A 319 -10.72 18.97 -10.09
C LYS A 319 -11.02 19.36 -8.66
N ASN A 320 -10.37 20.41 -8.19
CA ASN A 320 -10.61 20.99 -6.87
C ASN A 320 -11.78 21.95 -6.88
N LYS A 321 -12.50 22.05 -5.77
CA LYS A 321 -13.56 23.05 -5.53
C LYS A 321 -13.34 23.74 -4.20
N GLY A 322 -13.66 25.03 -4.13
CA GLY A 322 -13.54 25.85 -2.93
C GLY A 322 -12.11 25.91 -2.41
N ALA A 323 -11.88 25.55 -1.17
CA ALA A 323 -10.57 25.58 -0.53
C ALA A 323 -9.66 24.39 -0.88
N SER A 324 -10.17 23.35 -1.55
CA SER A 324 -9.37 22.18 -1.94
C SER A 324 -8.27 22.54 -2.93
N ALA A 325 -7.07 21.96 -2.74
CA ALA A 325 -5.86 22.25 -3.50
C ALA A 325 -4.99 20.98 -3.67
N PHE A 326 -5.61 19.88 -4.08
CA PHE A 326 -4.89 18.65 -4.40
C PHE A 326 -4.22 18.74 -5.76
N ALA A 327 -3.04 18.14 -5.90
CA ALA A 327 -2.34 18.00 -7.17
C ALA A 327 -1.84 16.57 -7.36
N LEU A 328 -1.76 16.17 -8.62
CA LEU A 328 -1.08 14.92 -9.01
C LEU A 328 0.43 15.05 -8.76
N ALA A 329 1.10 13.93 -8.55
CA ALA A 329 2.55 13.91 -8.31
C ALA A 329 3.30 14.57 -9.49
N ASP A 330 4.42 15.18 -9.18
CA ASP A 330 5.27 15.96 -10.09
C ASP A 330 4.61 17.22 -10.70
N ALA A 331 3.35 17.53 -10.38
CA ALA A 331 2.72 18.77 -10.81
C ALA A 331 3.29 19.98 -10.06
N TYR A 332 3.22 21.15 -10.68
CA TYR A 332 3.48 22.43 -10.02
C TYR A 332 2.43 22.69 -8.92
N ASN A 333 2.71 23.66 -8.08
CA ASN A 333 1.95 24.00 -6.88
C ASN A 333 0.44 23.87 -7.09
N PRO A 334 -0.24 23.11 -6.23
CA PRO A 334 -1.69 23.01 -6.28
C PRO A 334 -2.35 24.37 -5.99
N VAL A 335 -3.41 24.67 -6.72
CA VAL A 335 -4.16 25.91 -6.54
C VAL A 335 -5.56 25.59 -6.04
N LYS A 336 -6.02 26.36 -5.06
CA LYS A 336 -7.38 26.28 -4.56
C LYS A 336 -8.36 26.49 -5.72
N ASN A 337 -9.38 25.64 -5.78
CA ASN A 337 -10.39 25.65 -6.84
C ASN A 337 -9.84 25.43 -8.26
N GLY A 338 -8.62 24.92 -8.39
CA GLY A 338 -7.95 24.65 -9.65
C GLY A 338 -8.00 23.18 -10.05
N SER A 339 -7.38 22.85 -11.19
CA SER A 339 -7.23 21.48 -11.67
C SER A 339 -5.77 21.08 -11.79
N SER A 340 -5.53 19.76 -11.70
CA SER A 340 -4.24 19.14 -11.96
C SER A 340 -4.45 17.94 -12.87
N GLY A 341 -3.81 17.92 -14.04
CA GLY A 341 -3.88 16.85 -15.02
C GLY A 341 -2.52 16.18 -15.26
N SER A 342 -2.53 14.92 -15.66
CA SER A 342 -1.33 14.15 -15.97
C SER A 342 -1.57 13.14 -17.11
N VAL A 343 -0.55 12.94 -17.92
CA VAL A 343 -0.43 11.83 -18.87
C VAL A 343 0.89 11.11 -18.62
N ASP A 344 0.81 9.82 -18.37
CA ASP A 344 1.95 8.94 -18.17
C ASP A 344 2.05 7.89 -19.29
N VAL A 345 3.26 7.64 -19.79
CA VAL A 345 3.59 6.48 -20.63
C VAL A 345 4.85 5.85 -20.06
N GLY A 346 4.79 4.57 -19.75
CA GLY A 346 5.87 3.94 -19.01
C GLY A 346 6.07 2.46 -19.31
N ILE A 347 7.12 1.94 -18.70
CA ILE A 347 7.49 0.52 -18.71
C ILE A 347 7.76 0.04 -17.29
N LYS A 348 7.22 -1.14 -17.01
CA LYS A 348 7.46 -1.87 -15.77
C LYS A 348 8.13 -3.20 -16.07
N HIS A 349 9.17 -3.54 -15.30
CA HIS A 349 9.80 -4.86 -15.32
C HIS A 349 9.98 -5.41 -13.91
N ALA A 350 9.53 -6.66 -13.69
CA ALA A 350 9.71 -7.40 -12.44
C ALA A 350 10.76 -8.51 -12.63
N PHE A 351 11.61 -8.75 -11.63
CA PHE A 351 12.65 -9.78 -11.64
C PHE A 351 12.68 -10.58 -10.34
#